data_6ef83f865c66307908af7f56741b353f
#
_entry.id   6ef83f865c66307908af7f56741b353f
#
_cell.length_a   1.000
_cell.length_b   1.000
_cell.length_c   1.000
_cell.angle_alpha   90.00
_cell.angle_beta   90.00
_cell.angle_gamma   90.00
#
_symmetry.space_group_name_H-M   'P 1'
#
loop_
_entity.id
_entity.type
_entity.pdbx_description
1 polymer ?
#
loop_
_entity_poly.entity_id
_entity_poly.type
_entity_poly.pdbx_seq_one_letter_code
_entity_poly.pdbx_strand_id
1 'polypeptide(L)'
;RGEQSIACDSFSDPVLIRADGTFLYTLPSVVDDIDMGITHVLRGEDHVSNTATQIQLFKILGSNIPNFGHHSLMVQKDGSRMSKRIGSMSLKDIRDRGIEPMTLINYCARIGTSDAIEAFQSIDELVDDYSLTKISRSPASPPRRNPSHAETRSHLRYC
;
A
#
# COMPACT_ATOMS: atom_id res chain seq x y z
N ARG A 1 11.36 1.58 -0.57
CA ARG A 1 12.46 2.35 0.02
C ARG A 1 13.71 1.50 -0.08
N GLY A 2 14.88 2.08 -0.35
CA GLY A 2 16.14 1.32 -0.38
C GLY A 2 16.45 0.63 0.94
N GLU A 3 17.67 0.12 1.08
CA GLU A 3 18.13 -0.52 2.30
C GLU A 3 17.85 0.35 3.53
N GLN A 4 17.24 -0.25 4.55
CA GLN A 4 16.89 0.41 5.79
C GLN A 4 17.67 -0.27 6.92
N SER A 5 18.43 0.51 7.68
CA SER A 5 19.09 0.04 8.89
C SER A 5 18.45 0.74 10.09
N ILE A 6 17.98 -0.05 11.04
CA ILE A 6 17.35 0.46 12.25
C ILE A 6 18.05 -0.22 13.43
N ALA A 7 18.65 0.59 14.31
CA ALA A 7 19.32 0.07 15.49
C ALA A 7 18.30 -0.57 16.45
N CYS A 8 18.57 -1.79 16.91
CA CYS A 8 17.67 -2.50 17.83
C CYS A 8 17.42 -1.69 19.12
N ASP A 9 18.42 -0.99 19.60
CA ASP A 9 18.36 -0.17 20.83
C ASP A 9 17.44 1.06 20.68
N SER A 10 17.01 1.40 19.45
CA SER A 10 16.06 2.51 19.22
C SER A 10 14.61 2.14 19.45
N PHE A 11 14.32 0.87 19.71
CA PHE A 11 12.98 0.37 20.01
C PHE A 11 12.84 -0.01 21.47
N SER A 12 11.70 0.34 22.06
CA SER A 12 11.27 -0.29 23.32
C SER A 12 10.82 -1.73 23.06
N ASP A 13 10.84 -2.56 24.08
CA ASP A 13 10.32 -3.92 24.00
C ASP A 13 8.86 -3.90 23.53
N PRO A 14 8.52 -4.63 22.47
CA PRO A 14 7.16 -4.64 21.95
C PRO A 14 6.23 -5.44 22.86
N VAL A 15 5.07 -4.89 23.13
CA VAL A 15 3.99 -5.69 23.75
C VAL A 15 3.43 -6.61 22.67
N LEU A 16 3.59 -7.92 22.85
CA LEU A 16 3.08 -8.93 21.92
C LEU A 16 1.71 -9.48 22.34
N ILE A 17 1.50 -9.58 23.67
CA ILE A 17 0.26 -10.07 24.28
C ILE A 17 -0.13 -9.08 25.37
N ARG A 18 -1.39 -8.69 25.42
CA ARG A 18 -1.93 -7.86 26.49
C ARG A 18 -2.15 -8.66 27.76
N ALA A 19 -2.35 -7.97 28.87
CA ALA A 19 -2.62 -8.60 30.17
C ALA A 19 -3.90 -9.47 30.18
N ASP A 20 -4.85 -9.19 29.30
CA ASP A 20 -6.08 -9.97 29.10
C ASP A 20 -5.90 -11.20 28.22
N GLY A 21 -4.68 -11.48 27.75
CA GLY A 21 -4.36 -12.57 26.84
C GLY A 21 -4.59 -12.26 25.35
N THR A 22 -5.03 -11.06 24.99
CA THR A 22 -5.24 -10.66 23.58
C THR A 22 -3.90 -10.48 22.88
N PHE A 23 -3.71 -11.17 21.76
CA PHE A 23 -2.54 -10.98 20.91
C PHE A 23 -2.61 -9.66 20.15
N LEU A 24 -1.47 -8.97 20.09
CA LEU A 24 -1.31 -7.79 19.27
C LEU A 24 -0.78 -8.16 17.88
N TYR A 25 -1.12 -7.35 16.89
CA TYR A 25 -0.86 -7.57 15.46
C TYR A 25 0.51 -8.18 15.13
N THR A 26 1.57 -7.73 15.79
CA THR A 26 2.94 -8.07 15.42
C THR A 26 3.25 -9.57 15.54
N LEU A 27 2.80 -10.23 16.61
CA LEU A 27 3.07 -11.65 16.82
C LEU A 27 2.23 -12.56 15.92
N PRO A 28 0.88 -12.43 15.86
CA PRO A 28 0.07 -13.25 14.96
C PRO A 28 0.48 -13.12 13.51
N SER A 29 0.78 -11.90 13.03
CA SER A 29 1.18 -11.70 11.64
C SER A 29 2.47 -12.44 11.27
N VAL A 30 3.43 -12.53 12.19
CA VAL A 30 4.67 -13.30 11.93
C VAL A 30 4.39 -14.81 11.96
N VAL A 31 3.56 -15.28 12.89
CA VAL A 31 3.20 -16.70 12.98
C VAL A 31 2.44 -17.14 11.73
N ASP A 32 1.44 -16.36 11.30
CA ASP A 32 0.67 -16.64 10.09
C ASP A 32 1.55 -16.63 8.84
N ASP A 33 2.47 -15.66 8.72
CA ASP A 33 3.41 -15.58 7.60
C ASP A 33 4.34 -16.82 7.55
N ILE A 34 4.76 -17.34 8.71
CA ILE A 34 5.57 -18.55 8.80
C ILE A 34 4.75 -19.77 8.38
N ASP A 35 3.57 -19.94 8.96
CA ASP A 35 2.70 -21.09 8.71
C ASP A 35 2.23 -21.17 7.25
N MET A 36 1.98 -20.00 6.63
CA MET A 36 1.58 -19.90 5.24
C MET A 36 2.76 -19.91 4.26
N GLY A 37 4.01 -19.89 4.73
CA GLY A 37 5.18 -19.85 3.88
C GLY A 37 5.30 -18.58 3.03
N ILE A 38 4.93 -17.42 3.60
CA ILE A 38 4.97 -16.15 2.89
C ILE A 38 6.40 -15.76 2.54
N THR A 39 6.64 -15.46 1.27
CA THR A 39 7.96 -15.10 0.74
C THR A 39 8.15 -13.59 0.56
N HIS A 40 7.06 -12.85 0.38
CA HIS A 40 7.07 -11.41 0.14
C HIS A 40 5.93 -10.72 0.89
N VAL A 41 6.26 -9.65 1.61
CA VAL A 41 5.29 -8.78 2.31
C VAL A 41 5.34 -7.39 1.71
N LEU A 42 4.30 -7.04 0.93
CA LEU A 42 4.15 -5.71 0.31
C LEU A 42 3.05 -4.93 1.04
N ARG A 43 3.40 -3.77 1.60
CA ARG A 43 2.46 -3.00 2.43
C ARG A 43 2.80 -1.50 2.48
N GLY A 44 1.97 -0.72 3.15
CA GLY A 44 2.20 0.71 3.32
C GLY A 44 3.45 1.04 4.15
N GLU A 45 4.06 2.17 3.88
CA GLU A 45 5.27 2.64 4.58
C GLU A 45 5.06 2.97 6.06
N ASP A 46 3.82 3.07 6.51
CA ASP A 46 3.47 3.22 7.93
C ASP A 46 3.83 1.98 8.78
N HIS A 47 4.12 0.85 8.13
CA HIS A 47 4.58 -0.38 8.76
C HIS A 47 6.10 -0.58 8.77
N VAL A 48 6.90 0.39 8.35
CA VAL A 48 8.38 0.26 8.32
C VAL A 48 8.94 -0.06 9.70
N SER A 49 8.50 0.64 10.76
CA SER A 49 8.93 0.36 12.14
C SER A 49 8.52 -1.05 12.60
N ASN A 50 7.31 -1.49 12.25
CA ASN A 50 6.84 -2.84 12.58
C ASN A 50 7.72 -3.92 11.95
N THR A 51 8.24 -3.67 10.75
CA THR A 51 9.11 -4.61 10.03
C THR A 51 10.35 -4.96 10.83
N ALA A 52 10.97 -3.99 11.49
CA ALA A 52 12.16 -4.25 12.31
C ALA A 52 11.87 -5.24 13.45
N THR A 53 10.76 -5.06 14.16
CA THR A 53 10.31 -5.96 15.21
C THR A 53 9.94 -7.34 14.65
N GLN A 54 9.25 -7.38 13.51
CA GLN A 54 8.88 -8.66 12.88
C GLN A 54 10.10 -9.45 12.41
N ILE A 55 11.12 -8.81 11.85
CA ILE A 55 12.38 -9.46 11.48
C ILE A 55 13.06 -10.11 12.71
N GLN A 56 13.03 -9.44 13.86
CA GLN A 56 13.55 -10.03 15.10
C GLN A 56 12.74 -11.26 15.51
N LEU A 57 11.41 -11.21 15.42
CA LEU A 57 10.54 -12.36 15.73
C LEU A 57 10.77 -13.54 14.79
N PHE A 58 10.91 -13.31 13.47
CA PHE A 58 11.26 -14.37 12.51
C PHE A 58 12.57 -15.06 12.90
N LYS A 59 13.59 -14.29 13.30
CA LYS A 59 14.88 -14.83 13.76
C LYS A 59 14.75 -15.64 15.05
N ILE A 60 14.01 -15.13 16.04
CA ILE A 60 13.81 -15.80 17.34
C ILE A 60 13.04 -17.11 17.15
N LEU A 61 12.05 -17.11 16.25
CA LEU A 61 11.26 -18.30 15.91
C LEU A 61 12.00 -19.28 14.97
N GLY A 62 13.23 -18.95 14.56
CA GLY A 62 14.06 -19.83 13.73
C GLY A 62 13.56 -20.00 12.29
N SER A 63 12.79 -19.03 11.76
CA SER A 63 12.20 -19.11 10.45
C SER A 63 12.89 -18.21 9.43
N ASN A 64 12.65 -18.49 8.14
CA ASN A 64 13.10 -17.63 7.06
C ASN A 64 12.39 -16.28 7.10
N ILE A 65 13.15 -15.21 6.86
CA ILE A 65 12.63 -13.85 6.81
C ILE A 65 12.11 -13.58 5.40
N PRO A 66 10.82 -13.18 5.23
CA PRO A 66 10.31 -12.78 3.91
C PRO A 66 10.97 -11.48 3.41
N ASN A 67 10.90 -11.25 2.11
CA ASN A 67 11.28 -9.97 1.52
C ASN A 67 10.21 -8.92 1.84
N PHE A 68 10.60 -7.78 2.39
CA PHE A 68 9.69 -6.69 2.70
C PHE A 68 9.77 -5.56 1.68
N GLY A 69 8.62 -5.16 1.14
CA GLY A 69 8.47 -3.99 0.30
C GLY A 69 7.48 -2.99 0.90
N HIS A 70 7.85 -1.70 0.92
CA HIS A 70 6.99 -0.65 1.47
C HIS A 70 6.69 0.37 0.36
N HIS A 71 5.41 0.47 0.00
CA HIS A 71 4.93 1.49 -0.92
C HIS A 71 4.49 2.75 -0.19
N SER A 72 4.50 3.88 -0.89
CA SER A 72 4.05 5.16 -0.36
C SER A 72 2.57 5.14 -0.02
N LEU A 73 2.20 5.85 1.04
CA LEU A 73 0.79 6.05 1.40
C LEU A 73 0.14 7.06 0.45
N MET A 74 -1.14 6.85 0.19
CA MET A 74 -1.96 7.89 -0.43
C MET A 74 -2.27 8.98 0.60
N VAL A 75 -2.03 10.22 0.21
CA VAL A 75 -2.30 11.39 1.04
C VAL A 75 -3.32 12.30 0.37
N GLN A 76 -4.00 13.13 1.15
CA GLN A 76 -4.87 14.17 0.63
C GLN A 76 -4.06 15.28 -0.04
N LYS A 77 -4.72 16.21 -0.72
CA LYS A 77 -4.07 17.35 -1.38
C LYS A 77 -3.25 18.24 -0.46
N ASP A 78 -3.61 18.30 0.81
CA ASP A 78 -2.92 19.04 1.86
C ASP A 78 -1.78 18.25 2.52
N GLY A 79 -1.50 17.03 2.04
CA GLY A 79 -0.49 16.14 2.59
C GLY A 79 -0.95 15.34 3.81
N SER A 80 -2.16 15.55 4.31
CA SER A 80 -2.71 14.79 5.43
C SER A 80 -3.05 13.35 5.02
N ARG A 81 -3.03 12.43 5.98
CA ARG A 81 -3.42 11.03 5.73
C ARG A 81 -4.89 10.95 5.32
N MET A 82 -5.18 10.09 4.33
CA MET A 82 -6.56 9.75 4.02
C MET A 82 -7.20 9.09 5.24
N SER A 83 -8.21 9.73 5.82
CA SER A 83 -8.95 9.18 6.97
C SER A 83 -10.40 8.89 6.59
N LYS A 84 -10.94 7.81 7.13
CA LYS A 84 -12.36 7.42 6.94
C LYS A 84 -13.36 8.50 7.40
N ARG A 85 -12.92 9.45 8.25
CA ARG A 85 -13.78 10.49 8.84
C ARG A 85 -13.89 11.75 8.00
N ILE A 86 -12.98 11.96 7.04
CA ILE A 86 -12.92 13.20 6.25
C ILE A 86 -13.04 12.83 4.77
N GLY A 87 -14.26 12.55 4.32
CA GLY A 87 -14.61 12.51 2.88
C GLY A 87 -13.80 11.56 1.99
N SER A 88 -13.10 10.57 2.57
CA SER A 88 -12.44 9.54 1.77
C SER A 88 -13.50 8.63 1.15
N MET A 89 -13.51 8.51 -0.18
CA MET A 89 -14.38 7.58 -0.87
C MET A 89 -14.06 6.14 -0.46
N SER A 90 -15.06 5.43 0.05
CA SER A 90 -14.96 3.99 0.23
C SER A 90 -15.07 3.27 -1.13
N LEU A 91 -14.67 2.00 -1.18
CA LEU A 91 -14.92 1.17 -2.38
C LEU A 91 -16.40 1.08 -2.71
N LYS A 92 -17.29 1.13 -1.70
CA LYS A 92 -18.72 1.19 -1.89
C LYS A 92 -19.13 2.47 -2.62
N ASP A 93 -18.63 3.63 -2.20
CA ASP A 93 -18.94 4.91 -2.84
C ASP A 93 -18.44 4.96 -4.29
N ILE A 94 -17.28 4.35 -4.57
CA ILE A 94 -16.72 4.23 -5.92
C ILE A 94 -17.62 3.38 -6.80
N ARG A 95 -18.08 2.23 -6.28
CA ARG A 95 -19.04 1.34 -6.96
C ARG A 95 -20.36 2.03 -7.22
N ASP A 96 -20.93 2.69 -6.21
CA ASP A 96 -22.23 3.38 -6.31
C ASP A 96 -22.19 4.54 -7.33
N ARG A 97 -20.99 5.06 -7.65
CA ARG A 97 -20.75 6.05 -8.72
C ARG A 97 -20.56 5.43 -10.10
N GLY A 98 -20.65 4.11 -10.22
CA GLY A 98 -20.49 3.41 -11.49
C GLY A 98 -19.06 3.36 -12.03
N ILE A 99 -18.04 3.52 -11.17
CA ILE A 99 -16.64 3.43 -11.60
C ILE A 99 -16.28 1.95 -11.74
N GLU A 100 -15.84 1.58 -12.94
CA GLU A 100 -15.42 0.22 -13.28
C GLU A 100 -14.21 -0.22 -12.45
N PRO A 101 -14.17 -1.50 -11.98
CA PRO A 101 -13.05 -2.02 -11.18
C PRO A 101 -11.69 -1.85 -11.84
N MET A 102 -11.58 -2.12 -13.15
CA MET A 102 -10.33 -1.96 -13.89
C MET A 102 -9.83 -0.51 -13.91
N THR A 103 -10.72 0.47 -13.94
CA THR A 103 -10.35 1.90 -13.83
C THR A 103 -9.64 2.17 -12.51
N LEU A 104 -10.16 1.62 -11.41
CA LEU A 104 -9.55 1.78 -10.10
C LEU A 104 -8.21 1.04 -10.00
N ILE A 105 -8.14 -0.18 -10.52
CA ILE A 105 -6.92 -1.00 -10.54
C ILE A 105 -5.82 -0.30 -11.35
N ASN A 106 -6.13 0.17 -12.57
CA ASN A 106 -5.20 0.95 -13.40
C ASN A 106 -4.69 2.18 -12.66
N TYR A 107 -5.58 2.93 -12.02
CA TYR A 107 -5.20 4.10 -11.23
C TYR A 107 -4.28 3.73 -10.07
N CYS A 108 -4.60 2.70 -9.29
CA CYS A 108 -3.80 2.27 -8.15
C CYS A 108 -2.42 1.74 -8.57
N ALA A 109 -2.33 1.07 -9.72
CA ALA A 109 -1.06 0.56 -10.25
C ALA A 109 -0.11 1.67 -10.72
N ARG A 110 -0.65 2.81 -11.14
CA ARG A 110 0.13 3.93 -11.66
C ARG A 110 0.39 5.05 -10.65
N ILE A 111 -0.42 5.12 -9.59
CA ILE A 111 -0.22 6.14 -8.56
C ILE A 111 1.14 5.94 -7.86
N GLY A 112 1.91 7.02 -7.78
CA GLY A 112 3.25 6.95 -7.22
C GLY A 112 4.33 6.46 -8.18
N THR A 113 4.01 6.24 -9.46
CA THR A 113 4.98 6.01 -10.53
C THR A 113 5.16 7.26 -11.39
N SER A 114 6.18 7.27 -12.26
CA SER A 114 6.37 8.29 -13.29
C SER A 114 5.61 7.99 -14.58
N ASP A 115 5.00 6.81 -14.68
CA ASP A 115 4.30 6.36 -15.87
C ASP A 115 2.95 7.07 -16.02
N ALA A 116 2.53 7.26 -17.27
CA ALA A 116 1.19 7.74 -17.56
C ALA A 116 0.13 6.74 -17.10
N ILE A 117 -1.05 7.24 -16.72
CA ILE A 117 -2.19 6.38 -16.42
C ILE A 117 -2.76 5.91 -17.76
N GLU A 118 -2.50 4.67 -18.10
CA GLU A 118 -3.03 4.00 -19.28
C GLU A 118 -4.21 3.13 -18.90
N ALA A 119 -5.14 2.94 -19.86
CA ALA A 119 -6.33 2.13 -19.63
C ALA A 119 -6.12 0.70 -20.14
N PHE A 120 -5.52 -0.15 -19.32
CA PHE A 120 -5.45 -1.59 -19.59
C PHE A 120 -6.83 -2.22 -19.44
N GLN A 121 -7.14 -3.15 -20.34
CA GLN A 121 -8.46 -3.79 -20.38
C GLN A 121 -8.53 -5.02 -19.47
N SER A 122 -7.37 -5.61 -19.14
CA SER A 122 -7.27 -6.79 -18.29
C SER A 122 -6.17 -6.64 -17.23
N ILE A 123 -6.25 -7.47 -16.21
CA ILE A 123 -5.20 -7.57 -15.18
C ILE A 123 -3.91 -8.12 -15.80
N ASP A 124 -4.00 -9.07 -16.73
CA ASP A 124 -2.83 -9.70 -17.36
C ASP A 124 -2.01 -8.67 -18.15
N GLU A 125 -2.66 -7.84 -18.96
CA GLU A 125 -1.99 -6.73 -19.67
C GLU A 125 -1.30 -5.77 -18.68
N LEU A 126 -1.96 -5.46 -17.56
CA LEU A 126 -1.41 -4.58 -16.54
C LEU A 126 -0.21 -5.21 -15.83
N VAL A 127 -0.24 -6.51 -15.55
CA VAL A 127 0.86 -7.25 -14.90
C VAL A 127 2.09 -7.28 -15.80
N ASP A 128 1.91 -7.48 -17.11
CA ASP A 128 3.03 -7.51 -18.09
C ASP A 128 3.78 -6.17 -18.17
N ASP A 129 3.08 -5.06 -17.94
CA ASP A 129 3.67 -3.72 -17.96
C ASP A 129 4.13 -3.22 -16.58
N TYR A 130 3.60 -3.79 -15.50
CA TYR A 130 3.85 -3.32 -14.14
C TYR A 130 5.26 -3.67 -13.64
N SER A 131 5.93 -2.72 -13.01
CA SER A 131 7.22 -2.95 -12.36
C SER A 131 7.31 -2.24 -11.01
N LEU A 132 7.64 -3.01 -9.97
CA LEU A 132 7.91 -2.49 -8.64
C LEU A 132 9.07 -1.48 -8.60
N THR A 133 10.00 -1.56 -9.57
CA THR A 133 11.15 -0.66 -9.66
C THR A 133 10.78 0.76 -10.06
N LYS A 134 9.61 0.94 -10.69
CA LYS A 134 9.08 2.25 -11.11
C LYS A 134 8.37 3.01 -9.99
N ILE A 135 8.12 2.37 -8.83
CA ILE A 135 7.41 3.01 -7.72
C ILE A 135 8.29 4.07 -7.06
N SER A 136 7.78 5.29 -7.01
CA SER A 136 8.43 6.42 -6.34
C SER A 136 8.49 6.22 -4.83
N ARG A 137 9.54 6.76 -4.21
CA ARG A 137 9.69 6.82 -2.75
C ARG A 137 8.95 7.99 -2.12
N SER A 138 8.41 8.88 -2.92
CA SER A 138 7.66 10.06 -2.46
C SER A 138 6.19 9.72 -2.21
N PRO A 139 5.52 10.36 -1.24
CA PRO A 139 4.08 10.18 -1.03
C PRO A 139 3.30 10.44 -2.31
N ALA A 140 2.32 9.60 -2.60
CA ALA A 140 1.48 9.72 -3.77
C ALA A 140 0.30 10.65 -3.47
N SER A 141 0.17 11.74 -4.23
CA SER A 141 -0.99 12.64 -4.16
C SER A 141 -1.90 12.40 -5.37
N PRO A 142 -3.22 12.49 -5.20
CA PRO A 142 -4.14 12.42 -6.34
C PRO A 142 -3.82 13.54 -7.34
N PRO A 143 -4.04 13.32 -8.65
CA PRO A 143 -3.74 14.28 -9.69
C PRO A 143 -4.44 15.61 -9.39
N ARG A 144 -3.72 16.72 -9.61
CA ARG A 144 -4.32 18.06 -9.52
C ARG A 144 -5.39 18.16 -10.60
N ARG A 145 -6.62 18.47 -10.22
CA ARG A 145 -7.63 18.88 -11.21
C ARG A 145 -7.11 20.15 -11.87
N ASN A 146 -6.68 20.03 -13.11
CA ASN A 146 -6.37 21.21 -13.92
C ASN A 146 -7.71 21.85 -14.33
N PRO A 147 -8.02 23.07 -13.96
CA PRO A 147 -9.30 23.70 -14.32
C PRO A 147 -9.50 23.82 -15.84
N SER A 148 -8.41 23.74 -16.64
CA SER A 148 -8.46 23.81 -18.10
C SER A 148 -8.96 22.52 -18.80
N HIS A 149 -9.15 21.41 -18.06
CA HIS A 149 -9.70 20.17 -18.63
C HIS A 149 -11.21 19.98 -18.38
N ALA A 150 -11.94 21.06 -18.08
CA ALA A 150 -13.40 21.02 -18.03
C ALA A 150 -14.04 20.72 -19.41
N GLU A 151 -13.29 20.86 -20.51
CA GLU A 151 -13.80 20.66 -21.87
C GLU A 151 -13.53 19.28 -22.48
N THR A 152 -12.73 18.41 -21.85
CA THR A 152 -12.48 17.04 -22.36
C THR A 152 -13.48 16.03 -21.82
N ARG A 153 -14.69 16.48 -21.43
CA ARG A 153 -15.80 15.58 -21.00
C ARG A 153 -16.51 14.86 -22.15
N SER A 154 -16.07 15.04 -23.41
CA SER A 154 -16.81 14.51 -24.55
C SER A 154 -16.30 13.17 -25.12
N HIS A 155 -15.26 12.55 -24.58
CA HIS A 155 -14.70 11.31 -25.15
C HIS A 155 -14.62 10.11 -24.22
N LEU A 156 -15.07 10.19 -22.98
CA LEU A 156 -15.39 9.01 -22.20
C LEU A 156 -16.90 8.77 -22.29
N ARG A 157 -17.36 8.29 -23.45
CA ARG A 157 -18.68 7.67 -23.56
C ARG A 157 -18.58 6.33 -22.86
N TYR A 158 -19.26 6.25 -21.75
CA TYR A 158 -19.58 5.00 -21.10
C TYR A 158 -20.57 4.25 -22.01
N CYS A 159 -20.18 3.06 -22.49
CA CYS A 159 -21.12 2.03 -22.92
C CYS A 159 -21.43 1.14 -21.74
#